data_0f9018c6038e6858c2e173d672100c36
#
_entry.id   0f9018c6038e6858c2e173d672100c36
#
_cell.length_a   1.000
_cell.length_b   1.000
_cell.length_c   1.000
_cell.angle_alpha   90.00
_cell.angle_beta   90.00
_cell.angle_gamma   90.00
#
_symmetry.space_group_name_H-M   'P 1'
#
loop_
_entity.id
_entity.type
_entity.pdbx_description
1 polymer ?
#
loop_
_entity_poly.entity_id
_entity_poly.type
_entity_poly.pdbx_seq_one_letter_code
_entity_poly.pdbx_strand_id
1 'polypeptide(L)'
;MRSKGKLIKWNEDKAFGFIAPNGGGEQVFIHKKALINRHRTPQINDVITFSLSKDRQGRICADQATFSGEKLKVKAAKKMNRFSIYLSVVFITSIIIFYLFEYFPQKLIFLYVGASAITFLVYASDKSKAKRKVWRTPESSLHMLALIGGWPGAAIAQQVLRHKSQKKEFRRIFWLTVFVNLAVLVWLFTPKGQTVLQILD
;
A
#
# COMPACT_ATOMS: atom_id res chain seq x y z
N MET A 1 7.63 -2.01 -26.06
CA MET A 1 8.41 -2.86 -26.97
C MET A 1 9.69 -3.28 -26.25
N ARG A 2 10.15 -4.54 -26.39
CA ARG A 2 11.39 -5.01 -25.77
C ARG A 2 12.44 -5.26 -26.82
N SER A 3 13.66 -4.79 -26.57
CA SER A 3 14.81 -4.98 -27.45
C SER A 3 15.73 -6.09 -26.91
N LYS A 4 16.50 -6.71 -27.78
CA LYS A 4 17.56 -7.66 -27.42
C LYS A 4 18.91 -7.03 -27.75
N GLY A 5 19.93 -7.33 -26.95
CA GLY A 5 21.30 -6.89 -27.20
C GLY A 5 22.29 -7.73 -26.44
N LYS A 6 23.56 -7.59 -26.79
CA LYS A 6 24.69 -8.24 -26.10
C LYS A 6 25.30 -7.29 -25.09
N LEU A 7 25.62 -7.81 -23.89
CA LEU A 7 26.39 -7.09 -22.90
C LEU A 7 27.84 -6.97 -23.37
N ILE A 8 28.30 -5.75 -23.61
CA ILE A 8 29.66 -5.50 -24.15
C ILE A 8 30.63 -5.06 -23.07
N LYS A 9 30.12 -4.48 -21.98
CA LYS A 9 30.94 -3.99 -20.86
C LYS A 9 30.18 -4.18 -19.55
N TRP A 10 30.88 -4.67 -18.53
CA TRP A 10 30.33 -4.78 -17.19
C TRP A 10 31.38 -4.37 -16.15
N ASN A 11 30.99 -3.56 -15.19
CA ASN A 11 31.78 -3.17 -14.04
C ASN A 11 31.15 -3.82 -12.80
N GLU A 12 31.84 -4.74 -12.16
CA GLU A 12 31.33 -5.49 -11.01
C GLU A 12 31.23 -4.62 -9.76
N ASP A 13 32.23 -3.77 -9.50
CA ASP A 13 32.28 -2.92 -8.31
C ASP A 13 31.13 -1.90 -8.27
N LYS A 14 30.85 -1.29 -9.41
CA LYS A 14 29.78 -0.29 -9.54
C LYS A 14 28.47 -0.89 -10.01
N ALA A 15 28.44 -2.19 -10.29
CA ALA A 15 27.27 -2.97 -10.70
C ALA A 15 26.49 -2.38 -11.89
N PHE A 16 27.19 -1.89 -12.93
CA PHE A 16 26.60 -1.37 -14.16
C PHE A 16 27.38 -1.84 -15.40
N GLY A 17 26.77 -1.68 -16.56
CA GLY A 17 27.36 -2.01 -17.84
C GLY A 17 26.67 -1.35 -19.01
N PHE A 18 27.06 -1.82 -20.21
CA PHE A 18 26.50 -1.33 -21.47
C PHE A 18 26.10 -2.48 -22.36
N ILE A 19 24.95 -2.35 -23.01
CA ILE A 19 24.38 -3.31 -23.95
C ILE A 19 24.47 -2.73 -25.36
N ALA A 20 24.98 -3.51 -26.31
CA ALA A 20 24.84 -3.21 -27.73
C ALA A 20 23.56 -3.82 -28.24
N PRO A 21 22.55 -3.02 -28.68
CA PRO A 21 21.32 -3.55 -29.25
C PRO A 21 21.55 -4.33 -30.55
N ASN A 22 20.88 -5.48 -30.73
CA ASN A 22 21.03 -6.28 -31.96
C ASN A 22 20.50 -5.57 -33.23
N GLY A 23 19.64 -4.57 -33.09
CA GLY A 23 19.12 -3.75 -34.18
C GLY A 23 20.02 -2.57 -34.55
N GLY A 24 21.22 -2.48 -34.01
CA GLY A 24 22.09 -1.30 -34.16
C GLY A 24 21.66 -0.14 -33.26
N GLY A 25 22.44 0.95 -33.31
CA GLY A 25 22.19 2.15 -32.52
C GLY A 25 23.16 2.32 -31.36
N GLU A 26 22.91 3.32 -30.52
CA GLU A 26 23.76 3.66 -29.38
C GLU A 26 23.74 2.58 -28.28
N GLN A 27 24.83 2.46 -27.58
CA GLN A 27 24.95 1.57 -26.43
C GLN A 27 23.98 1.99 -25.31
N VAL A 28 23.25 1.04 -24.78
CA VAL A 28 22.25 1.28 -23.73
C VAL A 28 22.84 0.97 -22.37
N PHE A 29 22.81 1.94 -21.48
CA PHE A 29 23.25 1.78 -20.09
C PHE A 29 22.33 0.80 -19.34
N ILE A 30 22.94 -0.13 -18.60
CA ILE A 30 22.23 -1.04 -17.71
C ILE A 30 22.87 -1.06 -16.32
N HIS A 31 22.04 -0.97 -15.27
CA HIS A 31 22.45 -1.18 -13.88
C HIS A 31 21.89 -2.50 -13.36
N LYS A 32 22.59 -3.19 -12.47
CA LYS A 32 22.16 -4.48 -11.85
C LYS A 32 20.72 -4.44 -11.32
N LYS A 33 20.25 -3.27 -10.86
CA LYS A 33 18.87 -3.09 -10.40
C LYS A 33 17.82 -3.27 -11.48
N ALA A 34 18.17 -3.09 -12.75
CA ALA A 34 17.29 -3.29 -13.89
C ALA A 34 17.11 -4.78 -14.23
N LEU A 35 18.03 -5.64 -13.80
CA LEU A 35 17.94 -7.08 -13.96
C LEU A 35 16.89 -7.67 -13.02
N ILE A 36 16.01 -8.52 -13.55
CA ILE A 36 14.99 -9.21 -12.76
C ILE A 36 15.64 -10.34 -11.94
N ASN A 37 16.52 -11.12 -12.53
CA ASN A 37 17.35 -12.09 -11.83
C ASN A 37 18.65 -11.42 -11.34
N ARG A 38 18.71 -11.10 -10.07
CA ARG A 38 19.87 -10.42 -9.45
C ARG A 38 20.88 -11.39 -8.85
N HIS A 39 20.57 -12.68 -8.83
CA HIS A 39 21.46 -13.70 -8.27
C HIS A 39 22.56 -14.09 -9.23
N ARG A 40 22.33 -13.94 -10.53
CA ARG A 40 23.35 -14.16 -11.56
C ARG A 40 24.13 -12.87 -11.81
N THR A 41 25.47 -12.97 -11.79
CA THR A 41 26.36 -11.89 -12.23
C THR A 41 26.36 -11.84 -13.75
N PRO A 42 26.11 -10.70 -14.38
CA PRO A 42 26.18 -10.55 -15.82
C PRO A 42 27.61 -10.77 -16.33
N GLN A 43 27.73 -11.50 -17.42
CA GLN A 43 29.00 -11.74 -18.10
C GLN A 43 29.03 -11.04 -19.47
N ILE A 44 30.20 -10.65 -19.94
CA ILE A 44 30.39 -10.11 -21.29
C ILE A 44 29.89 -11.14 -22.31
N ASN A 45 29.20 -10.67 -23.34
CA ASN A 45 28.48 -11.44 -24.35
C ASN A 45 27.14 -12.08 -23.90
N ASP A 46 26.70 -11.89 -22.65
CA ASP A 46 25.34 -12.29 -22.28
C ASP A 46 24.32 -11.57 -23.16
N VAL A 47 23.38 -12.34 -23.70
CA VAL A 47 22.24 -11.79 -24.45
C VAL A 47 21.16 -11.36 -23.46
N ILE A 48 20.87 -10.08 -23.44
CA ILE A 48 19.91 -9.45 -22.51
C ILE A 48 18.72 -8.91 -23.30
N THR A 49 17.51 -9.25 -22.84
CA THR A 49 16.26 -8.67 -23.36
C THR A 49 15.76 -7.62 -22.38
N PHE A 50 15.57 -6.39 -22.83
CA PHE A 50 15.26 -5.24 -21.98
C PHE A 50 14.24 -4.32 -22.61
N SER A 51 13.62 -3.46 -21.80
CA SER A 51 12.80 -2.32 -22.24
C SER A 51 13.63 -1.04 -22.16
N LEU A 52 13.46 -0.14 -23.10
CA LEU A 52 14.06 1.20 -23.02
C LEU A 52 13.28 2.06 -22.02
N SER A 53 13.99 2.76 -21.17
CA SER A 53 13.46 3.72 -20.20
C SER A 53 14.36 4.95 -20.16
N LYS A 54 13.93 6.01 -19.49
CA LYS A 54 14.76 7.18 -19.22
C LYS A 54 15.05 7.28 -17.74
N ASP A 55 16.30 7.59 -17.39
CA ASP A 55 16.68 7.86 -16.01
C ASP A 55 16.19 9.26 -15.56
N ARG A 56 16.49 9.63 -14.30
CA ARG A 56 16.10 10.95 -13.75
C ARG A 56 16.74 12.14 -14.47
N GLN A 57 17.77 11.91 -15.24
CA GLN A 57 18.51 12.92 -16.02
C GLN A 57 18.11 12.90 -17.50
N GLY A 58 17.10 12.10 -17.88
CA GLY A 58 16.59 12.00 -19.25
C GLY A 58 17.39 11.06 -20.17
N ARG A 59 18.47 10.40 -19.69
CA ARG A 59 19.33 9.51 -20.48
C ARG A 59 18.65 8.16 -20.69
N ILE A 60 18.84 7.58 -21.86
CA ILE A 60 18.28 6.25 -22.21
C ILE A 60 19.00 5.17 -21.41
N CYS A 61 18.22 4.31 -20.74
CA CYS A 61 18.71 3.17 -19.97
C CYS A 61 17.83 1.94 -20.16
N ALA A 62 18.40 0.76 -19.90
CA ALA A 62 17.67 -0.49 -19.89
C ALA A 62 16.87 -0.65 -18.57
N ASP A 63 15.63 -1.11 -18.68
CA ASP A 63 14.76 -1.47 -17.56
C ASP A 63 14.12 -2.83 -17.81
N GLN A 64 13.68 -3.52 -16.75
CA GLN A 64 13.07 -4.84 -16.78
C GLN A 64 13.89 -5.87 -17.61
N ALA A 65 15.19 -5.84 -17.41
CA ALA A 65 16.12 -6.67 -18.16
C ALA A 65 16.10 -8.13 -17.68
N THR A 66 16.14 -9.07 -18.63
CA THR A 66 16.21 -10.50 -18.40
C THR A 66 17.32 -11.11 -19.25
N PHE A 67 17.99 -12.12 -18.73
CA PHE A 67 18.89 -12.93 -19.58
C PHE A 67 18.11 -13.71 -20.63
N SER A 68 18.77 -14.07 -21.73
CA SER A 68 18.14 -14.89 -22.77
C SER A 68 17.64 -16.22 -22.19
N GLY A 69 16.41 -16.61 -22.58
CA GLY A 69 15.73 -17.78 -22.03
C GLY A 69 14.98 -17.57 -20.73
N GLU A 70 15.16 -16.45 -20.04
CA GLU A 70 14.41 -16.14 -18.82
C GLU A 70 13.05 -15.50 -19.14
N LYS A 71 12.00 -16.03 -18.53
CA LYS A 71 10.66 -15.42 -18.60
C LYS A 71 10.60 -14.17 -17.71
N LEU A 72 10.01 -13.12 -18.22
CA LEU A 72 9.70 -11.93 -17.43
C LEU A 72 8.71 -12.33 -16.33
N LYS A 73 9.20 -12.48 -15.10
CA LYS A 73 8.32 -12.53 -13.93
C LYS A 73 7.83 -11.09 -13.67
N VAL A 74 6.82 -10.67 -14.45
CA VAL A 74 6.09 -9.45 -14.11
C VAL A 74 5.56 -9.68 -12.70
N LYS A 75 5.98 -8.86 -11.72
CA LYS A 75 5.38 -8.88 -10.40
C LYS A 75 3.89 -8.65 -10.60
N ALA A 76 3.11 -9.72 -10.51
CA ALA A 76 1.66 -9.61 -10.58
C ALA A 76 1.23 -8.52 -9.61
N ALA A 77 0.46 -7.58 -10.10
CA ALA A 77 -0.07 -6.51 -9.24
C ALA A 77 -0.77 -7.18 -8.07
N LYS A 78 -0.25 -6.95 -6.85
CA LYS A 78 -0.73 -7.64 -5.66
C LYS A 78 -2.24 -7.45 -5.56
N LYS A 79 -2.99 -8.54 -5.67
CA LYS A 79 -4.45 -8.55 -5.66
C LYS A 79 -4.93 -7.81 -4.40
N MET A 80 -5.86 -6.90 -4.58
CA MET A 80 -6.44 -6.15 -3.47
C MET A 80 -7.16 -7.11 -2.53
N ASN A 81 -6.78 -7.15 -1.27
CA ASN A 81 -7.50 -7.95 -0.27
C ASN A 81 -8.75 -7.16 0.15
N ARG A 82 -9.91 -7.57 -0.35
CA ARG A 82 -11.19 -6.90 -0.07
C ARG A 82 -11.76 -7.23 1.32
N PHE A 83 -11.15 -8.15 2.06
CA PHE A 83 -11.63 -8.58 3.38
C PHE A 83 -11.89 -7.39 4.32
N SER A 84 -10.95 -6.44 4.41
CA SER A 84 -11.11 -5.26 5.28
C SER A 84 -12.29 -4.37 4.89
N ILE A 85 -12.62 -4.30 3.59
CA ILE A 85 -13.79 -3.54 3.11
C ILE A 85 -15.07 -4.25 3.55
N TYR A 86 -15.17 -5.56 3.29
CA TYR A 86 -16.35 -6.33 3.71
C TYR A 86 -16.56 -6.25 5.22
N LEU A 87 -15.50 -6.41 6.01
CA LEU A 87 -15.58 -6.30 7.47
C LEU A 87 -16.11 -4.92 7.89
N SER A 88 -15.62 -3.83 7.28
CA SER A 88 -16.08 -2.48 7.58
C SER A 88 -17.54 -2.26 7.20
N VAL A 89 -17.96 -2.76 6.04
CA VAL A 89 -19.35 -2.65 5.58
C VAL A 89 -20.27 -3.46 6.51
N VAL A 90 -19.92 -4.69 6.82
CA VAL A 90 -20.69 -5.54 7.74
C VAL A 90 -20.82 -4.87 9.11
N PHE A 91 -19.72 -4.33 9.65
CA PHE A 91 -19.74 -3.64 10.93
C PHE A 91 -20.68 -2.42 10.92
N ILE A 92 -20.53 -1.52 9.93
CA ILE A 92 -21.40 -0.32 9.83
C ILE A 92 -22.86 -0.73 9.65
N THR A 93 -23.14 -1.72 8.80
CA THR A 93 -24.50 -2.23 8.61
C THR A 93 -25.06 -2.80 9.91
N SER A 94 -24.26 -3.56 10.67
CA SER A 94 -24.68 -4.13 11.96
C SER A 94 -25.04 -3.04 12.97
N ILE A 95 -24.22 -2.01 13.15
CA ILE A 95 -24.55 -0.92 14.10
C ILE A 95 -25.80 -0.13 13.69
N ILE A 96 -26.03 0.03 12.37
CA ILE A 96 -27.26 0.65 11.87
C ILE A 96 -28.48 -0.23 12.19
N ILE A 97 -28.39 -1.54 11.97
CA ILE A 97 -29.46 -2.47 12.28
C ILE A 97 -29.76 -2.47 13.79
N PHE A 98 -28.73 -2.57 14.64
CA PHE A 98 -28.89 -2.51 16.09
C PHE A 98 -29.51 -1.20 16.57
N TYR A 99 -29.21 -0.08 15.90
CA TYR A 99 -29.84 1.20 16.18
C TYR A 99 -31.33 1.20 15.85
N LEU A 100 -31.70 0.65 14.69
CA LEU A 100 -33.11 0.57 14.27
C LEU A 100 -33.97 -0.26 15.24
N PHE A 101 -33.34 -1.20 15.96
CA PHE A 101 -33.96 -1.99 17.02
C PHE A 101 -33.79 -1.36 18.42
N GLU A 102 -33.33 -0.12 18.51
CA GLU A 102 -33.10 0.63 19.76
C GLU A 102 -32.07 -0.01 20.73
N TYR A 103 -31.28 -0.98 20.24
CA TYR A 103 -30.19 -1.60 21.03
C TYR A 103 -28.89 -0.80 21.02
N PHE A 104 -28.77 0.22 20.18
CA PHE A 104 -27.51 0.94 19.99
C PHE A 104 -27.73 2.45 20.17
N PRO A 105 -26.98 3.12 21.08
CA PRO A 105 -27.14 4.55 21.34
C PRO A 105 -26.88 5.41 20.11
N GLN A 106 -27.70 6.43 19.88
CA GLN A 106 -27.60 7.34 18.74
C GLN A 106 -26.26 8.05 18.67
N LYS A 107 -25.72 8.50 19.81
CA LYS A 107 -24.43 9.18 19.89
C LYS A 107 -23.26 8.31 19.42
N LEU A 108 -23.30 6.99 19.68
CA LEU A 108 -22.28 6.07 19.21
C LEU A 108 -22.33 5.89 17.68
N ILE A 109 -23.51 5.90 17.05
CA ILE A 109 -23.61 5.85 15.58
C ILE A 109 -22.94 7.08 14.98
N PHE A 110 -23.28 8.28 15.45
CA PHE A 110 -22.66 9.50 14.95
C PHE A 110 -21.16 9.49 15.15
N LEU A 111 -20.67 8.95 16.27
CA LEU A 111 -19.24 8.78 16.51
C LEU A 111 -18.60 7.88 15.44
N TYR A 112 -19.13 6.66 15.23
CA TYR A 112 -18.53 5.72 14.28
C TYR A 112 -18.60 6.19 12.83
N VAL A 113 -19.77 6.70 12.41
CA VAL A 113 -19.97 7.20 11.03
C VAL A 113 -19.14 8.47 10.80
N GLY A 114 -19.20 9.42 11.72
CA GLY A 114 -18.45 10.68 11.62
C GLY A 114 -16.95 10.46 11.69
N ALA A 115 -16.46 9.68 12.66
CA ALA A 115 -15.05 9.34 12.76
C ALA A 115 -14.56 8.57 11.52
N SER A 116 -15.38 7.66 10.94
CA SER A 116 -15.03 6.95 9.71
C SER A 116 -14.88 7.88 8.52
N ALA A 117 -15.81 8.83 8.34
CA ALA A 117 -15.75 9.82 7.27
C ALA A 117 -14.50 10.71 7.41
N ILE A 118 -14.28 11.26 8.60
CA ILE A 118 -13.09 12.09 8.89
C ILE A 118 -11.81 11.30 8.62
N THR A 119 -11.72 10.08 9.13
CA THR A 119 -10.54 9.23 8.94
C THR A 119 -10.28 8.96 7.47
N PHE A 120 -11.31 8.64 6.68
CA PHE A 120 -11.16 8.45 5.23
C PHE A 120 -10.60 9.71 4.56
N LEU A 121 -11.11 10.90 4.88
CA LEU A 121 -10.62 12.17 4.34
C LEU A 121 -9.17 12.46 4.74
N VAL A 122 -8.79 12.16 5.99
CA VAL A 122 -7.39 12.33 6.45
C VAL A 122 -6.46 11.39 5.68
N TYR A 123 -6.84 10.14 5.42
CA TYR A 123 -6.07 9.22 4.56
C TYR A 123 -5.95 9.72 3.12
N ALA A 124 -7.02 10.27 2.56
CA ALA A 124 -7.01 10.84 1.20
C ALA A 124 -6.07 12.05 1.12
N SER A 125 -6.11 12.92 2.12
CA SER A 125 -5.20 14.06 2.26
C SER A 125 -3.75 13.60 2.39
N ASP A 126 -3.45 12.62 3.26
CA ASP A 126 -2.10 12.09 3.45
C ASP A 126 -1.54 11.47 2.14
N LYS A 127 -2.38 10.77 1.38
CA LYS A 127 -1.99 10.26 0.05
C LYS A 127 -1.66 11.40 -0.92
N SER A 128 -2.46 12.48 -0.93
CA SER A 128 -2.23 13.65 -1.77
C SER A 128 -0.92 14.36 -1.39
N LYS A 129 -0.70 14.59 -0.09
CA LYS A 129 0.55 15.15 0.45
C LYS A 129 1.76 14.29 0.08
N ALA A 130 1.62 12.96 0.16
CA ALA A 130 2.68 12.04 -0.23
C ALA A 130 3.07 12.15 -1.73
N LYS A 131 2.09 12.39 -2.62
CA LYS A 131 2.34 12.61 -4.05
C LYS A 131 3.05 13.95 -4.31
N ARG A 132 2.67 15.01 -3.57
CA ARG A 132 3.25 16.35 -3.68
C ARG A 132 4.60 16.51 -2.96
N LYS A 133 5.10 15.45 -2.25
CA LYS A 133 6.34 15.46 -1.46
C LYS A 133 6.36 16.53 -0.35
N VAL A 134 5.20 16.95 0.14
CA VAL A 134 5.06 17.85 1.29
C VAL A 134 4.94 17.07 2.60
N TRP A 135 4.96 17.79 3.74
CA TRP A 135 4.85 17.20 5.07
C TRP A 135 3.63 16.29 5.21
N ARG A 136 3.85 15.06 5.69
CA ARG A 136 2.83 14.00 5.78
C ARG A 136 2.19 13.97 7.17
N THR A 137 0.98 13.45 7.23
CA THR A 137 0.31 13.18 8.50
C THR A 137 1.06 12.08 9.26
N PRO A 138 1.40 12.27 10.56
CA PRO A 138 2.02 11.22 11.38
C PRO A 138 1.19 9.94 11.39
N GLU A 139 1.85 8.78 11.41
CA GLU A 139 1.14 7.49 11.44
C GLU A 139 0.36 7.29 12.75
N SER A 140 0.88 7.84 13.84
CA SER A 140 0.20 7.86 15.16
C SER A 140 -1.17 8.52 15.09
N SER A 141 -1.31 9.66 14.40
CA SER A 141 -2.59 10.34 14.25
C SER A 141 -3.62 9.49 13.49
N LEU A 142 -3.17 8.73 12.49
CA LEU A 142 -4.03 7.81 11.74
C LEU A 142 -4.50 6.62 12.61
N HIS A 143 -3.64 6.13 13.49
CA HIS A 143 -3.98 5.08 14.44
C HIS A 143 -4.92 5.59 15.55
N MET A 144 -4.72 6.82 16.03
CA MET A 144 -5.61 7.46 17.01
C MET A 144 -7.04 7.60 16.44
N LEU A 145 -7.17 8.11 15.20
CA LEU A 145 -8.47 8.20 14.55
C LEU A 145 -9.15 6.84 14.38
N ALA A 146 -8.38 5.80 14.05
CA ALA A 146 -8.89 4.44 13.97
C ALA A 146 -9.37 3.94 15.34
N LEU A 147 -8.64 4.25 16.42
CA LEU A 147 -8.96 3.84 17.79
C LEU A 147 -10.26 4.49 18.30
N ILE A 148 -10.50 5.76 17.99
CA ILE A 148 -11.70 6.51 18.43
C ILE A 148 -13.00 6.01 17.75
N GLY A 149 -12.90 5.12 16.76
CA GLY A 149 -14.06 4.57 16.04
C GLY A 149 -14.00 4.76 14.53
N GLY A 150 -12.96 5.45 14.01
CA GLY A 150 -12.76 5.69 12.58
C GLY A 150 -12.14 4.52 11.82
N TRP A 151 -11.95 3.35 12.46
CA TRP A 151 -11.30 2.20 11.82
C TRP A 151 -12.02 1.68 10.56
N PRO A 152 -13.38 1.73 10.43
CA PRO A 152 -14.03 1.31 9.20
C PRO A 152 -13.64 2.22 8.01
N GLY A 153 -13.64 3.53 8.24
CA GLY A 153 -13.17 4.50 7.25
C GLY A 153 -11.69 4.31 6.89
N ALA A 154 -10.82 4.05 7.89
CA ALA A 154 -9.40 3.76 7.67
C ALA A 154 -9.20 2.48 6.83
N ALA A 155 -9.95 1.41 7.13
CA ALA A 155 -9.87 0.13 6.42
C ALA A 155 -10.28 0.29 4.94
N ILE A 156 -11.36 1.01 4.67
CA ILE A 156 -11.80 1.34 3.31
C ILE A 156 -10.74 2.20 2.62
N ALA A 157 -10.24 3.26 3.26
CA ALA A 157 -9.24 4.16 2.71
C ALA A 157 -7.94 3.43 2.34
N GLN A 158 -7.43 2.55 3.19
CA GLN A 158 -6.21 1.76 2.91
C GLN A 158 -6.35 0.94 1.62
N GLN A 159 -7.52 0.38 1.35
CA GLN A 159 -7.76 -0.47 0.18
C GLN A 159 -8.07 0.37 -1.08
N VAL A 160 -9.03 1.29 -1.00
CA VAL A 160 -9.47 2.12 -2.13
C VAL A 160 -8.34 3.06 -2.59
N LEU A 161 -7.69 3.70 -1.65
CA LEU A 161 -6.59 4.60 -1.95
C LEU A 161 -5.26 3.86 -2.20
N ARG A 162 -5.17 2.56 -1.91
CA ARG A 162 -3.92 1.77 -1.94
C ARG A 162 -2.78 2.48 -1.18
N HIS A 163 -3.11 3.08 -0.04
CA HIS A 163 -2.19 3.87 0.75
C HIS A 163 -1.92 3.20 2.08
N LYS A 164 -0.62 3.02 2.44
CA LYS A 164 -0.14 2.31 3.64
C LYS A 164 -0.60 0.84 3.79
N SER A 165 -1.34 0.30 2.82
CA SER A 165 -1.82 -1.10 2.80
C SER A 165 -0.70 -2.15 2.67
N GLN A 166 0.52 -1.75 2.29
CA GLN A 166 1.66 -2.64 2.11
C GLN A 166 2.67 -2.61 3.29
N LYS A 167 2.64 -1.59 4.14
CA LYS A 167 3.56 -1.46 5.29
C LYS A 167 3.12 -2.41 6.40
N LYS A 168 3.90 -3.47 6.65
CA LYS A 168 3.55 -4.54 7.61
C LYS A 168 3.34 -4.01 9.03
N GLU A 169 4.26 -3.14 9.51
CA GLU A 169 4.20 -2.53 10.84
C GLU A 169 2.94 -1.71 11.03
N PHE A 170 2.65 -0.81 10.08
CA PHE A 170 1.43 -0.01 10.10
C PHE A 170 0.17 -0.88 10.19
N ARG A 171 0.11 -1.98 9.43
CA ARG A 171 -1.02 -2.90 9.45
C ARG A 171 -1.17 -3.64 10.79
N ARG A 172 -0.06 -4.00 11.44
CA ARG A 172 -0.12 -4.66 12.78
C ARG A 172 -0.75 -3.72 13.80
N ILE A 173 -0.26 -2.48 13.87
CA ILE A 173 -0.78 -1.47 14.80
C ILE A 173 -2.24 -1.16 14.46
N PHE A 174 -2.59 -1.00 13.19
CA PHE A 174 -3.98 -0.78 12.76
C PHE A 174 -4.91 -1.90 13.24
N TRP A 175 -4.56 -3.17 13.06
CA TRP A 175 -5.41 -4.28 13.53
C TRP A 175 -5.49 -4.34 15.05
N LEU A 176 -4.42 -3.96 15.76
CA LEU A 176 -4.46 -3.82 17.22
C LEU A 176 -5.46 -2.73 17.63
N THR A 177 -5.46 -1.56 16.98
CA THR A 177 -6.44 -0.51 17.28
C THR A 177 -7.88 -0.96 17.02
N VAL A 178 -8.11 -1.71 15.95
CA VAL A 178 -9.44 -2.31 15.65
C VAL A 178 -9.85 -3.26 16.77
N PHE A 179 -8.96 -4.15 17.20
CA PHE A 179 -9.24 -5.11 18.25
C PHE A 179 -9.58 -4.41 19.58
N VAL A 180 -8.77 -3.42 19.99
CA VAL A 180 -9.02 -2.64 21.22
C VAL A 180 -10.34 -1.89 21.11
N ASN A 181 -10.65 -1.26 19.98
CA ASN A 181 -11.91 -0.55 19.78
C ASN A 181 -13.12 -1.48 19.89
N LEU A 182 -13.07 -2.67 19.27
CA LEU A 182 -14.14 -3.66 19.37
C LEU A 182 -14.28 -4.20 20.80
N ALA A 183 -13.16 -4.41 21.50
CA ALA A 183 -13.20 -4.85 22.91
C ALA A 183 -13.87 -3.80 23.81
N VAL A 184 -13.54 -2.52 23.63
CA VAL A 184 -14.19 -1.42 24.33
C VAL A 184 -15.68 -1.36 23.98
N LEU A 185 -16.03 -1.49 22.71
CA LEU A 185 -17.43 -1.50 22.29
C LEU A 185 -18.21 -2.62 22.97
N VAL A 186 -17.67 -3.86 22.97
CA VAL A 186 -18.32 -5.01 23.65
C VAL A 186 -18.42 -4.74 25.16
N TRP A 187 -17.37 -4.18 25.75
CA TRP A 187 -17.37 -3.84 27.19
C TRP A 187 -18.47 -2.84 27.53
N LEU A 188 -18.75 -1.86 26.70
CA LEU A 188 -19.81 -0.86 26.90
C LEU A 188 -21.21 -1.51 27.04
N PHE A 189 -21.45 -2.68 26.45
CA PHE A 189 -22.70 -3.42 26.58
C PHE A 189 -22.73 -4.39 27.77
N THR A 190 -21.68 -4.46 28.58
CA THR A 190 -21.70 -5.19 29.85
C THR A 190 -22.39 -4.36 30.94
N PRO A 191 -22.88 -5.00 32.05
CA PRO A 191 -23.54 -4.27 33.13
C PRO A 191 -22.71 -3.10 33.69
N LYS A 192 -21.39 -3.25 33.73
CA LYS A 192 -20.46 -2.17 34.18
C LYS A 192 -20.31 -1.06 33.14
N GLY A 193 -20.31 -1.37 31.87
CA GLY A 193 -20.20 -0.41 30.78
C GLY A 193 -21.50 0.36 30.51
N GLN A 194 -22.65 -0.24 30.80
CA GLN A 194 -23.95 0.41 30.63
C GLN A 194 -24.11 1.70 31.44
N THR A 195 -23.49 1.78 32.61
CA THR A 195 -23.45 3.04 33.39
C THR A 195 -22.79 4.17 32.60
N VAL A 196 -21.75 3.87 31.82
CA VAL A 196 -21.09 4.86 30.96
C VAL A 196 -21.97 5.21 29.73
N LEU A 197 -22.68 4.22 29.18
CA LEU A 197 -23.62 4.45 28.09
C LEU A 197 -24.75 5.39 28.49
N GLN A 198 -25.31 5.24 29.70
CA GLN A 198 -26.37 6.12 30.24
C GLN A 198 -25.92 7.57 30.40
N ILE A 199 -24.60 7.81 30.62
CA ILE A 199 -24.06 9.18 30.65
C ILE A 199 -23.95 9.76 29.22
N LEU A 200 -23.85 8.88 28.22
CA LEU A 200 -23.75 9.25 26.81
C LEU A 200 -25.10 9.43 26.12
N ASP A 201 -26.19 8.95 26.68
CA ASP A 201 -27.56 9.19 26.20
C ASP A 201 -28.09 10.53 26.69
#